data_bdce6857465e06cd363ee1958a23190c
#
_entry.id   bdce6857465e06cd363ee1958a23190c
#
_cell.length_a   1.000
_cell.length_b   1.000
_cell.length_c   1.000
_cell.angle_alpha   90.00
_cell.angle_beta   90.00
_cell.angle_gamma   90.00
#
_symmetry.space_group_name_H-M   'P 1'
#
loop_
_entity.id
_entity.type
_entity.pdbx_description
1 polymer ?
#
loop_
_entity_poly.entity_id
_entity_poly.type
_entity_poly.pdbx_seq_one_letter_code
_entity_poly.pdbx_strand_id
1 'polypeptide(L)'
;MKLASLKTGGRDGSLIVVSRNLEHYVLAADIVATLQLALDDWHQTAPRLNALYEDLNEGHCGDIQSLDFEALAAPLPRAFEFVDGSAYLPHVDRVRKARGAEVPASFYVDPLMYQGVSAGFLGPRDPVTVVSEDYGIDFESEIIVVTDDVPMAVTPEQAESHIQLIGLINDVSLRNLIPAELAKGFGFLQSKPRSALSPVLVTPDELGEHWRDSKLMLPLHSTLNGAFFGEPDAGV
;
A
#
# COMPACT_ATOMS: atom_id res chain seq x y z
N MET A 1 -13.42 7.64 2.01
CA MET A 1 -12.67 8.81 1.46
C MET A 1 -11.40 8.39 0.73
N LYS A 2 -10.79 9.29 -0.07
CA LYS A 2 -9.54 9.04 -0.80
C LYS A 2 -8.47 10.05 -0.37
N LEU A 3 -7.30 9.57 0.03
CA LEU A 3 -6.20 10.36 0.55
C LEU A 3 -4.93 10.17 -0.29
N ALA A 4 -4.18 11.24 -0.50
CA ALA A 4 -2.89 11.23 -1.19
C ALA A 4 -1.92 12.24 -0.57
N SER A 5 -0.67 12.24 -1.01
CA SER A 5 0.33 13.22 -0.61
C SER A 5 1.00 13.84 -1.84
N LEU A 6 1.11 15.17 -1.85
CA LEU A 6 1.91 15.87 -2.85
C LEU A 6 3.41 15.80 -2.51
N LYS A 7 4.29 15.91 -3.52
CA LYS A 7 5.76 16.00 -3.37
C LYS A 7 6.24 17.31 -2.73
N THR A 8 5.36 18.05 -2.08
CA THR A 8 5.63 19.33 -1.38
C THR A 8 5.61 19.12 0.13
N GLY A 9 6.03 20.09 0.93
CA GLY A 9 5.89 20.05 2.38
C GLY A 9 6.91 19.17 3.11
N GLY A 10 7.97 18.73 2.45
CA GLY A 10 9.04 17.95 3.05
C GLY A 10 8.96 16.45 2.72
N ARG A 11 9.61 15.60 3.55
CA ARG A 11 9.74 14.17 3.26
C ARG A 11 8.46 13.36 3.39
N ASP A 12 7.47 13.85 4.12
CA ASP A 12 6.18 13.19 4.33
C ASP A 12 5.10 13.71 3.38
N GLY A 13 5.47 14.66 2.51
CA GLY A 13 4.55 15.28 1.57
C GLY A 13 3.54 16.20 2.22
N SER A 14 2.64 16.76 1.43
CA SER A 14 1.48 17.52 1.91
C SER A 14 0.22 16.70 1.68
N LEU A 15 -0.55 16.47 2.76
CA LEU A 15 -1.78 15.69 2.69
C LEU A 15 -2.83 16.40 1.85
N ILE A 16 -3.45 15.67 0.96
CA ILE A 16 -4.60 16.11 0.16
C ILE A 16 -5.75 15.11 0.27
N VAL A 17 -6.96 15.63 0.18
CA VAL A 17 -8.19 14.87 -0.01
C VAL A 17 -8.52 14.88 -1.49
N VAL A 18 -8.73 13.70 -2.08
CA VAL A 18 -8.90 13.51 -3.52
C VAL A 18 -10.36 13.16 -3.82
N SER A 19 -10.93 13.76 -4.87
CA SER A 19 -12.31 13.50 -5.31
C SER A 19 -12.54 12.04 -5.75
N ARG A 20 -13.82 11.59 -5.72
CA ARG A 20 -14.20 10.21 -6.11
C ARG A 20 -13.73 9.83 -7.50
N ASN A 21 -13.80 10.76 -8.45
CA ASN A 21 -13.41 10.56 -9.83
C ASN A 21 -11.91 10.72 -10.12
N LEU A 22 -11.10 11.01 -9.09
CA LEU A 22 -9.64 11.21 -9.19
C LEU A 22 -9.24 12.38 -10.12
N GLU A 23 -10.07 13.38 -10.30
CA GLU A 23 -9.79 14.54 -11.17
C GLU A 23 -9.35 15.76 -10.37
N HIS A 24 -9.77 15.86 -9.09
CA HIS A 24 -9.59 17.06 -8.28
C HIS A 24 -9.10 16.71 -6.88
N TYR A 25 -8.55 17.71 -6.22
CA TYR A 25 -8.17 17.60 -4.81
C TYR A 25 -8.29 18.95 -4.09
N VAL A 26 -8.26 18.87 -2.77
CA VAL A 26 -8.08 20.02 -1.86
C VAL A 26 -6.97 19.70 -0.85
N LEU A 27 -6.25 20.73 -0.40
CA LEU A 27 -5.26 20.59 0.67
C LEU A 27 -5.96 20.30 2.00
N ALA A 28 -5.40 19.40 2.79
CA ALA A 28 -5.89 19.10 4.14
C ALA A 28 -5.20 19.90 5.25
N ALA A 29 -4.38 20.91 4.89
CA ALA A 29 -3.49 21.61 5.80
C ALA A 29 -4.19 22.26 7.01
N ASP A 30 -5.44 22.71 6.87
CA ASP A 30 -6.25 23.25 7.97
C ASP A 30 -6.73 22.17 8.96
N ILE A 31 -6.62 20.90 8.60
CA ILE A 31 -6.94 19.76 9.44
C ILE A 31 -5.65 19.16 9.98
N VAL A 32 -4.76 18.74 9.08
CA VAL A 32 -3.50 18.08 9.40
C VAL A 32 -2.55 18.15 8.18
N ALA A 33 -1.26 18.32 8.43
CA ALA A 33 -0.30 18.61 7.36
C ALA A 33 0.11 17.38 6.54
N THR A 34 0.18 16.20 7.16
CA THR A 34 0.66 14.95 6.52
C THR A 34 -0.21 13.77 6.89
N LEU A 35 -0.18 12.70 6.07
CA LEU A 35 -0.91 11.48 6.41
C LEU A 35 -0.37 10.81 7.68
N GLN A 36 0.95 10.86 7.92
CA GLN A 36 1.50 10.32 9.17
C GLN A 36 0.89 11.00 10.39
N LEU A 37 0.85 12.34 10.41
CA LEU A 37 0.22 13.08 11.52
C LEU A 37 -1.29 12.81 11.63
N ALA A 38 -1.95 12.51 10.51
CA ALA A 38 -3.36 12.09 10.55
C ALA A 38 -3.53 10.73 11.23
N LEU A 39 -2.66 9.77 10.94
CA LEU A 39 -2.66 8.43 11.55
C LEU A 39 -2.30 8.47 13.04
N ASP A 40 -1.39 9.37 13.45
CA ASP A 40 -1.02 9.56 14.86
C ASP A 40 -2.22 10.00 15.74
N ASP A 41 -3.24 10.61 15.14
CA ASP A 41 -4.50 11.00 15.81
C ASP A 41 -5.72 10.73 14.91
N TRP A 42 -5.79 9.51 14.37
CA TRP A 42 -6.79 9.15 13.38
C TRP A 42 -8.22 9.36 13.85
N HIS A 43 -8.49 9.06 15.11
CA HIS A 43 -9.83 9.23 15.70
C HIS A 43 -10.35 10.66 15.61
N GLN A 44 -9.48 11.65 15.74
CA GLN A 44 -9.85 13.08 15.64
C GLN A 44 -9.80 13.60 14.21
N THR A 45 -8.83 13.12 13.42
CA THR A 45 -8.58 13.63 12.07
C THR A 45 -9.49 13.03 11.01
N ALA A 46 -9.76 11.72 11.07
CA ALA A 46 -10.56 11.03 10.06
C ALA A 46 -11.97 11.61 9.86
N PRO A 47 -12.75 11.94 10.90
CA PRO A 47 -14.07 12.56 10.70
C PRO A 47 -14.00 13.91 9.97
N ARG A 48 -12.97 14.71 10.25
CA ARG A 48 -12.76 16.02 9.61
C ARG A 48 -12.32 15.87 8.15
N LEU A 49 -11.43 14.93 7.88
CA LEU A 49 -11.00 14.59 6.51
C LEU A 49 -12.17 14.05 5.69
N ASN A 50 -13.03 13.23 6.29
CA ASN A 50 -14.22 12.72 5.62
C ASN A 50 -15.24 13.83 5.32
N ALA A 51 -15.45 14.79 6.23
CA ALA A 51 -16.29 15.95 5.96
C ALA A 51 -15.74 16.77 4.78
N LEU A 52 -14.42 17.02 4.75
CA LEU A 52 -13.76 17.68 3.63
C LEU A 52 -13.89 16.92 2.31
N TYR A 53 -13.87 15.56 2.37
CA TYR A 53 -14.08 14.69 1.22
C TYR A 53 -15.50 14.83 0.64
N GLU A 54 -16.52 14.87 1.49
CA GLU A 54 -17.89 15.08 1.02
C GLU A 54 -18.06 16.49 0.45
N ASP A 55 -17.58 17.54 1.14
CA ASP A 55 -17.61 18.92 0.63
C ASP A 55 -16.92 19.05 -0.73
N LEU A 56 -15.78 18.38 -0.95
CA LEU A 56 -15.10 18.37 -2.24
C LEU A 56 -15.98 17.74 -3.34
N ASN A 57 -16.61 16.61 -3.03
CA ASN A 57 -17.44 15.90 -4.03
C ASN A 57 -18.77 16.58 -4.31
N GLU A 58 -19.27 17.41 -3.40
CA GLU A 58 -20.46 18.25 -3.57
C GLU A 58 -20.15 19.61 -4.19
N GLY A 59 -18.86 19.95 -4.37
CA GLY A 59 -18.43 21.23 -4.94
C GLY A 59 -18.49 22.41 -3.97
N HIS A 60 -18.48 22.15 -2.67
CA HIS A 60 -18.57 23.18 -1.63
C HIS A 60 -17.21 23.74 -1.21
N CYS A 61 -16.09 23.17 -1.68
CA CYS A 61 -14.75 23.63 -1.37
C CYS A 61 -14.35 24.84 -2.23
N GLY A 62 -13.62 25.79 -1.63
CA GLY A 62 -13.17 27.02 -2.33
C GLY A 62 -11.95 26.83 -3.23
N ASP A 63 -10.95 26.09 -2.77
CA ASP A 63 -9.63 25.96 -3.42
C ASP A 63 -9.43 24.59 -4.08
N ILE A 64 -10.39 24.20 -4.93
CA ILE A 64 -10.32 22.95 -5.68
C ILE A 64 -9.25 23.05 -6.76
N GLN A 65 -8.35 22.07 -6.81
CA GLN A 65 -7.27 21.97 -7.79
C GLN A 65 -7.40 20.69 -8.62
N SER A 66 -6.89 20.73 -9.86
CA SER A 66 -6.83 19.53 -10.72
C SER A 66 -5.74 18.60 -10.24
N LEU A 67 -6.03 17.29 -10.18
CA LEU A 67 -5.09 16.28 -9.75
C LEU A 67 -4.08 15.96 -10.86
N ASP A 68 -2.80 16.11 -10.52
CA ASP A 68 -1.68 15.70 -11.36
C ASP A 68 -0.94 14.54 -10.69
N PHE A 69 -0.99 13.35 -11.30
CA PHE A 69 -0.35 12.16 -10.76
C PHE A 69 1.19 12.24 -10.72
N GLU A 70 1.81 13.09 -11.56
CA GLU A 70 3.26 13.32 -11.52
C GLU A 70 3.69 14.12 -10.28
N ALA A 71 2.79 14.92 -9.74
CA ALA A 71 3.03 15.69 -8.52
C ALA A 71 2.86 14.86 -7.23
N LEU A 72 2.38 13.63 -7.31
CA LEU A 72 2.13 12.78 -6.16
C LEU A 72 3.40 12.06 -5.66
N ALA A 73 3.65 12.15 -4.36
CA ALA A 73 4.47 11.21 -3.62
C ALA A 73 3.70 9.91 -3.34
N ALA A 74 4.33 8.94 -2.69
CA ALA A 74 3.56 7.90 -2.03
C ALA A 74 2.57 8.54 -1.05
N PRO A 75 1.33 8.04 -0.90
CA PRO A 75 0.38 8.61 0.06
C PRO A 75 0.92 8.66 1.49
N LEU A 76 1.67 7.63 1.89
CA LEU A 76 2.45 7.57 3.12
C LEU A 76 3.93 7.38 2.74
N PRO A 77 4.72 8.45 2.51
CA PRO A 77 6.08 8.33 1.99
C PRO A 77 7.02 7.59 2.94
N ARG A 78 6.77 7.66 4.25
CA ARG A 78 7.53 6.96 5.29
C ARG A 78 6.54 6.34 6.29
N ALA A 79 6.62 5.05 6.48
CA ALA A 79 5.95 4.36 7.57
C ALA A 79 6.96 4.03 8.68
N PHE A 80 6.52 3.98 9.94
CA PHE A 80 7.35 3.52 11.05
C PHE A 80 7.71 2.05 10.89
N GLU A 81 6.77 1.27 10.39
CA GLU A 81 6.97 -0.14 10.11
C GLU A 81 6.35 -0.50 8.76
N PHE A 82 7.02 -1.37 8.03
CA PHE A 82 6.50 -2.02 6.85
C PHE A 82 6.73 -3.52 7.00
N VAL A 83 5.65 -4.26 7.01
CA VAL A 83 5.67 -5.73 7.10
C VAL A 83 4.98 -6.28 5.87
N ASP A 84 5.65 -7.20 5.19
CA ASP A 84 5.08 -7.96 4.08
C ASP A 84 4.73 -9.36 4.56
N GLY A 85 3.49 -9.78 4.29
CA GLY A 85 2.97 -11.07 4.67
C GLY A 85 2.56 -11.90 3.47
N SER A 86 3.12 -13.10 3.30
CA SER A 86 2.68 -14.06 2.27
C SER A 86 1.33 -14.69 2.66
N ALA A 87 0.28 -13.86 2.69
CA ALA A 87 -1.06 -14.27 3.14
C ALA A 87 -1.87 -15.03 2.07
N TYR A 88 -1.50 -14.91 0.79
CA TYR A 88 -2.19 -15.57 -0.32
C TYR A 88 -1.66 -16.99 -0.51
N LEU A 89 -2.37 -17.99 0.04
CA LEU A 89 -2.00 -19.40 -0.07
C LEU A 89 -1.82 -19.91 -1.52
N PRO A 90 -2.63 -19.48 -2.51
CA PRO A 90 -2.38 -19.85 -3.91
C PRO A 90 -1.04 -19.37 -4.44
N HIS A 91 -0.55 -18.22 -3.99
CA HIS A 91 0.79 -17.72 -4.33
C HIS A 91 1.88 -18.59 -3.70
N VAL A 92 1.75 -18.88 -2.40
CA VAL A 92 2.68 -19.73 -1.66
C VAL A 92 2.78 -21.11 -2.30
N ASP A 93 1.65 -21.73 -2.68
CA ASP A 93 1.59 -23.04 -3.33
C ASP A 93 2.34 -23.04 -4.68
N ARG A 94 2.13 -21.99 -5.51
CA ARG A 94 2.84 -21.85 -6.79
C ARG A 94 4.35 -21.70 -6.61
N VAL A 95 4.79 -20.84 -5.68
CA VAL A 95 6.22 -20.64 -5.40
C VAL A 95 6.87 -21.92 -4.87
N ARG A 96 6.19 -22.65 -3.98
CA ARG A 96 6.69 -23.93 -3.47
C ARG A 96 6.77 -25.00 -4.55
N LYS A 97 5.73 -25.16 -5.36
CA LYS A 97 5.73 -26.09 -6.50
C LYS A 97 6.84 -25.79 -7.50
N ALA A 98 7.09 -24.52 -7.81
CA ALA A 98 8.17 -24.11 -8.69
C ALA A 98 9.56 -24.50 -8.15
N ARG A 99 9.70 -24.65 -6.82
CA ARG A 99 10.91 -25.10 -6.14
C ARG A 99 10.95 -26.61 -5.85
N GLY A 100 9.93 -27.36 -6.29
CA GLY A 100 9.80 -28.79 -6.01
C GLY A 100 9.55 -29.13 -4.54
N ALA A 101 8.95 -28.20 -3.78
CA ALA A 101 8.68 -28.34 -2.35
C ALA A 101 7.17 -28.31 -2.06
N GLU A 102 6.74 -28.97 -1.00
CA GLU A 102 5.37 -28.88 -0.48
C GLU A 102 5.22 -27.67 0.45
N VAL A 103 3.97 -27.22 0.63
CA VAL A 103 3.63 -26.16 1.61
C VAL A 103 3.59 -26.81 3.00
N PRO A 104 4.42 -26.37 3.97
CA PRO A 104 4.34 -26.86 5.33
C PRO A 104 2.98 -26.57 5.96
N ALA A 105 2.46 -27.48 6.79
CA ALA A 105 1.19 -27.29 7.48
C ALA A 105 1.18 -26.04 8.40
N SER A 106 2.33 -25.62 8.90
CA SER A 106 2.48 -24.40 9.68
C SER A 106 2.08 -23.12 8.95
N PHE A 107 2.19 -23.08 7.61
CA PHE A 107 1.84 -21.87 6.82
C PHE A 107 0.34 -21.56 6.80
N TYR A 108 -0.51 -22.52 7.20
CA TYR A 108 -1.94 -22.30 7.34
C TYR A 108 -2.36 -21.68 8.67
N VAL A 109 -1.43 -21.62 9.63
CA VAL A 109 -1.69 -21.12 10.99
C VAL A 109 -0.67 -20.06 11.44
N ASP A 110 0.46 -19.93 10.73
CA ASP A 110 1.55 -19.02 11.02
C ASP A 110 2.07 -18.45 9.69
N PRO A 111 1.59 -17.26 9.28
CA PRO A 111 1.94 -16.69 7.99
C PRO A 111 3.42 -16.34 7.92
N LEU A 112 4.02 -16.54 6.75
CA LEU A 112 5.36 -16.01 6.48
C LEU A 112 5.30 -14.50 6.41
N MET A 113 6.16 -13.84 7.18
CA MET A 113 6.26 -12.37 7.21
C MET A 113 7.73 -11.95 7.24
N TYR A 114 8.01 -10.79 6.66
CA TYR A 114 9.32 -10.14 6.81
C TYR A 114 9.15 -8.64 6.98
N GLN A 115 10.13 -8.01 7.61
CA GLN A 115 10.20 -6.57 7.68
C GLN A 115 10.69 -6.03 6.34
N GLY A 116 9.89 -5.16 5.73
CA GLY A 116 10.24 -4.48 4.50
C GLY A 116 11.27 -3.38 4.72
N VAL A 117 11.70 -2.76 3.61
CA VAL A 117 12.68 -1.69 3.66
C VAL A 117 12.15 -0.44 4.38
N SER A 118 12.94 0.11 5.30
CA SER A 118 12.59 1.34 6.03
C SER A 118 13.03 2.64 5.34
N ALA A 119 13.51 2.57 4.09
CA ALA A 119 13.95 3.73 3.31
C ALA A 119 12.80 4.61 2.79
N GLY A 120 11.55 4.22 3.05
CA GLY A 120 10.32 4.85 2.56
C GLY A 120 9.87 4.30 1.21
N PHE A 121 8.75 4.83 0.70
CA PHE A 121 8.12 4.39 -0.52
C PHE A 121 8.33 5.35 -1.68
N LEU A 122 8.22 4.82 -2.89
CA LEU A 122 8.18 5.59 -4.13
C LEU A 122 6.74 6.03 -4.41
N GLY A 123 6.58 7.20 -5.02
CA GLY A 123 5.31 7.65 -5.55
C GLY A 123 4.86 6.81 -6.76
N PRO A 124 3.60 6.97 -7.19
CA PRO A 124 3.00 6.13 -8.24
C PRO A 124 3.66 6.28 -9.62
N ARG A 125 4.38 7.36 -9.84
CA ARG A 125 5.08 7.67 -11.11
C ARG A 125 6.59 7.78 -10.94
N ASP A 126 7.11 7.54 -9.74
CA ASP A 126 8.55 7.60 -9.52
C ASP A 126 9.26 6.41 -10.21
N PRO A 127 10.42 6.64 -10.82
CA PRO A 127 11.17 5.56 -11.43
C PRO A 127 11.77 4.64 -10.38
N VAL A 128 11.70 3.33 -10.61
CA VAL A 128 12.45 2.34 -9.85
C VAL A 128 13.88 2.31 -10.38
N THR A 129 14.83 2.78 -9.59
CA THR A 129 16.24 2.82 -9.97
C THR A 129 17.01 1.67 -9.35
N VAL A 130 17.70 0.90 -10.19
CA VAL A 130 18.60 -0.21 -9.78
C VAL A 130 19.96 -0.09 -10.43
N VAL A 131 20.97 -0.70 -9.83
CA VAL A 131 22.37 -0.61 -10.28
C VAL A 131 22.63 -1.46 -11.51
N SER A 132 21.96 -2.62 -11.66
CA SER A 132 22.13 -3.55 -12.76
C SER A 132 20.85 -4.32 -13.05
N GLU A 133 20.55 -4.54 -14.33
CA GLU A 133 19.48 -5.45 -14.78
C GLU A 133 19.78 -6.92 -14.43
N ASP A 134 21.06 -7.28 -14.26
CA ASP A 134 21.47 -8.62 -13.82
C ASP A 134 20.91 -9.01 -12.44
N TYR A 135 20.42 -8.04 -11.67
CA TYR A 135 19.75 -8.31 -10.39
C TYR A 135 18.37 -8.96 -10.57
N GLY A 136 17.85 -9.03 -11.81
CA GLY A 136 16.58 -9.67 -12.13
C GLY A 136 15.40 -8.88 -11.58
N ILE A 137 15.21 -7.66 -12.13
CA ILE A 137 14.15 -6.74 -11.73
C ILE A 137 12.80 -7.34 -12.07
N ASP A 138 11.93 -7.45 -11.07
CA ASP A 138 10.58 -7.94 -11.22
C ASP A 138 9.60 -7.05 -10.43
N PHE A 139 8.33 -7.08 -10.81
CA PHE A 139 7.26 -6.39 -10.09
C PHE A 139 6.30 -7.38 -9.44
N GLU A 140 5.76 -7.00 -8.30
CA GLU A 140 4.72 -7.73 -7.60
C GLU A 140 3.54 -6.81 -7.35
N SER A 141 2.38 -7.13 -7.95
CA SER A 141 1.15 -6.37 -7.72
C SER A 141 0.46 -6.90 -6.48
N GLU A 142 0.30 -6.06 -5.47
CA GLU A 142 -0.19 -6.46 -4.17
C GLU A 142 -1.18 -5.47 -3.57
N ILE A 143 -1.95 -5.94 -2.60
CA ILE A 143 -2.81 -5.11 -1.75
C ILE A 143 -2.03 -4.73 -0.50
N ILE A 144 -2.14 -3.46 -0.10
CA ILE A 144 -1.64 -3.01 1.21
C ILE A 144 -2.79 -2.51 2.08
N VAL A 145 -2.60 -2.65 3.37
CA VAL A 145 -3.38 -1.98 4.40
C VAL A 145 -2.48 -1.06 5.22
N VAL A 146 -3.04 0.05 5.66
CA VAL A 146 -2.39 0.95 6.61
C VAL A 146 -3.21 0.92 7.90
N THR A 147 -2.54 0.63 9.00
CA THR A 147 -3.16 0.56 10.32
C THR A 147 -2.86 1.82 11.14
N ASP A 148 -3.68 2.06 12.15
CA ASP A 148 -3.28 2.87 13.30
C ASP A 148 -2.41 2.04 14.28
N ASP A 149 -2.22 2.53 15.49
CA ASP A 149 -1.46 1.83 16.54
C ASP A 149 -2.17 0.53 16.95
N VAL A 150 -1.58 -0.61 16.59
CA VAL A 150 -2.10 -1.93 16.91
C VAL A 150 -1.56 -2.38 18.28
N PRO A 151 -2.41 -2.58 19.30
CA PRO A 151 -1.94 -2.96 20.63
C PRO A 151 -1.36 -4.38 20.64
N MET A 152 -0.43 -4.61 21.58
CA MET A 152 0.14 -5.94 21.81
C MET A 152 -0.97 -6.96 22.10
N ALA A 153 -0.86 -8.14 21.49
CA ALA A 153 -1.79 -9.26 21.66
C ALA A 153 -3.24 -8.98 21.19
N VAL A 154 -3.41 -8.07 20.23
CA VAL A 154 -4.71 -7.90 19.56
C VAL A 154 -5.16 -9.25 18.94
N THR A 155 -6.45 -9.58 19.06
CA THR A 155 -6.99 -10.77 18.40
C THR A 155 -7.25 -10.51 16.91
N PRO A 156 -7.32 -11.54 16.04
CA PRO A 156 -7.66 -11.35 14.63
C PRO A 156 -8.98 -10.56 14.43
N GLU A 157 -9.99 -10.80 15.26
CA GLU A 157 -11.28 -10.12 15.19
C GLU A 157 -11.18 -8.64 15.56
N GLN A 158 -10.27 -8.30 16.46
CA GLN A 158 -10.01 -6.91 16.84
C GLN A 158 -9.12 -6.21 15.84
N ALA A 159 -8.21 -6.94 15.18
CA ALA A 159 -7.23 -6.37 14.23
C ALA A 159 -7.90 -5.67 13.05
N GLU A 160 -9.08 -6.13 12.59
CA GLU A 160 -9.83 -5.49 11.50
C GLU A 160 -10.11 -4.01 11.77
N SER A 161 -10.46 -3.65 13.01
CA SER A 161 -10.77 -2.26 13.38
C SER A 161 -9.56 -1.32 13.29
N HIS A 162 -8.36 -1.86 13.24
CA HIS A 162 -7.12 -1.11 13.07
C HIS A 162 -6.76 -0.83 11.59
N ILE A 163 -7.46 -1.45 10.64
CA ILE A 163 -7.27 -1.18 9.21
C ILE A 163 -7.96 0.13 8.85
N GLN A 164 -7.19 1.18 8.66
CA GLN A 164 -7.70 2.52 8.40
C GLN A 164 -7.75 2.85 6.91
N LEU A 165 -6.76 2.39 6.15
CA LEU A 165 -6.66 2.68 4.72
C LEU A 165 -6.21 1.44 3.94
N ILE A 166 -6.61 1.37 2.67
CA ILE A 166 -6.30 0.29 1.75
C ILE A 166 -5.73 0.89 0.47
N GLY A 167 -4.79 0.23 -0.13
CA GLY A 167 -4.18 0.64 -1.40
C GLY A 167 -3.50 -0.48 -2.14
N LEU A 168 -2.74 -0.12 -3.16
CA LEU A 168 -1.92 -1.04 -3.95
C LEU A 168 -0.45 -0.72 -3.77
N ILE A 169 0.38 -1.75 -3.89
CA ILE A 169 1.82 -1.64 -3.91
C ILE A 169 2.39 -2.43 -5.09
N ASN A 170 3.43 -1.90 -5.69
CA ASN A 170 4.35 -2.67 -6.51
C ASN A 170 5.54 -3.03 -5.63
N ASP A 171 5.54 -4.26 -5.07
CA ASP A 171 6.65 -4.75 -4.26
C ASP A 171 7.79 -5.21 -5.18
N VAL A 172 8.66 -4.25 -5.48
CA VAL A 172 9.78 -4.45 -6.40
C VAL A 172 10.75 -5.47 -5.85
N SER A 173 11.06 -6.50 -6.67
CA SER A 173 11.90 -7.62 -6.30
C SER A 173 13.11 -7.74 -7.23
N LEU A 174 14.29 -7.93 -6.65
CA LEU A 174 15.51 -8.22 -7.38
C LEU A 174 15.80 -9.72 -7.26
N ARG A 175 15.16 -10.51 -8.13
CA ARG A 175 15.03 -11.98 -8.01
C ARG A 175 16.36 -12.70 -7.86
N ASN A 176 17.40 -12.24 -8.56
CA ASN A 176 18.70 -12.92 -8.56
C ASN A 176 19.50 -12.69 -7.27
N LEU A 177 19.14 -11.68 -6.46
CA LEU A 177 19.75 -11.41 -5.16
C LEU A 177 19.11 -12.20 -4.01
N ILE A 178 17.82 -12.56 -4.16
CA ILE A 178 17.01 -13.22 -3.12
C ILE A 178 17.66 -14.49 -2.55
N PRO A 179 18.15 -15.46 -3.38
CA PRO A 179 18.68 -16.73 -2.83
C PRO A 179 19.87 -16.51 -1.88
N ALA A 180 20.78 -15.61 -2.25
CA ALA A 180 21.96 -15.31 -1.44
C ALA A 180 21.62 -14.60 -0.11
N GLU A 181 20.59 -13.76 -0.10
CA GLU A 181 20.12 -13.09 1.13
C GLU A 181 19.38 -14.07 2.04
N LEU A 182 18.46 -14.88 1.52
CA LEU A 182 17.74 -15.89 2.29
C LEU A 182 18.67 -16.94 2.91
N ALA A 183 19.75 -17.32 2.21
CA ALA A 183 20.73 -18.25 2.73
C ALA A 183 21.45 -17.76 4.00
N LYS A 184 21.44 -16.44 4.27
CA LYS A 184 22.00 -15.85 5.50
C LYS A 184 21.05 -15.95 6.70
N GLY A 185 19.75 -16.23 6.48
CA GLY A 185 18.77 -16.47 7.54
C GLY A 185 18.19 -15.19 8.19
N PHE A 186 18.50 -13.99 7.69
CA PHE A 186 18.06 -12.71 8.28
C PHE A 186 16.97 -11.98 7.46
N GLY A 187 16.56 -12.54 6.33
CA GLY A 187 15.56 -11.93 5.44
C GLY A 187 16.17 -11.10 4.32
N PHE A 188 15.36 -10.21 3.74
CA PHE A 188 15.73 -9.40 2.59
C PHE A 188 16.35 -8.08 3.00
N LEU A 189 17.27 -7.55 2.18
CA LEU A 189 17.85 -6.23 2.33
C LEU A 189 17.97 -5.52 0.96
N GLN A 190 18.90 -5.98 0.11
CA GLN A 190 19.09 -5.40 -1.22
C GLN A 190 18.08 -5.91 -2.24
N SER A 191 17.60 -7.15 -2.07
CA SER A 191 16.67 -7.80 -3.01
C SER A 191 15.25 -7.24 -2.97
N LYS A 192 14.90 -6.48 -1.94
CA LYS A 192 13.63 -5.77 -1.81
C LYS A 192 13.93 -4.26 -1.62
N PRO A 193 14.20 -3.52 -2.71
CA PRO A 193 14.42 -2.07 -2.64
C PRO A 193 13.11 -1.34 -2.31
N ARG A 194 13.09 0.00 -2.41
CA ARG A 194 11.87 0.78 -2.20
C ARG A 194 10.79 0.36 -3.18
N SER A 195 9.63 0.04 -2.65
CA SER A 195 8.41 -0.28 -3.39
C SER A 195 7.60 0.98 -3.72
N ALA A 196 6.78 0.93 -4.77
CA ALA A 196 5.95 2.05 -5.20
C ALA A 196 4.50 1.86 -4.77
N LEU A 197 3.88 2.89 -4.17
CA LEU A 197 2.49 2.86 -3.75
C LEU A 197 1.55 3.42 -4.82
N SER A 198 0.27 2.99 -4.77
CA SER A 198 -0.81 3.60 -5.54
C SER A 198 -0.92 5.10 -5.28
N PRO A 199 -1.50 5.88 -6.22
CA PRO A 199 -1.60 7.33 -6.07
C PRO A 199 -2.46 7.78 -4.88
N VAL A 200 -3.43 6.94 -4.50
CA VAL A 200 -4.33 7.19 -3.36
C VAL A 200 -4.40 5.95 -2.47
N LEU A 201 -4.66 6.18 -1.20
CA LEU A 201 -5.19 5.21 -0.26
C LEU A 201 -6.66 5.53 -0.01
N VAL A 202 -7.47 4.50 0.19
CA VAL A 202 -8.91 4.63 0.41
C VAL A 202 -9.31 4.06 1.76
N THR A 203 -10.29 4.67 2.41
CA THR A 203 -10.91 4.05 3.59
C THR A 203 -11.74 2.83 3.21
N PRO A 204 -11.91 1.83 4.09
CA PRO A 204 -12.66 0.61 3.77
C PRO A 204 -14.08 0.84 3.23
N ASP A 205 -14.77 1.89 3.71
CA ASP A 205 -16.12 2.26 3.26
C ASP A 205 -16.20 2.63 1.77
N GLU A 206 -15.11 3.16 1.16
CA GLU A 206 -15.02 3.44 -0.28
C GLU A 206 -15.14 2.18 -1.14
N LEU A 207 -14.82 1.03 -0.59
CA LEU A 207 -14.87 -0.26 -1.28
C LEU A 207 -16.25 -0.92 -1.18
N GLY A 208 -17.13 -0.42 -0.27
CA GLY A 208 -18.49 -0.92 -0.10
C GLY A 208 -18.53 -2.43 0.13
N GLU A 209 -19.38 -3.14 -0.62
CA GLU A 209 -19.54 -4.59 -0.55
C GLU A 209 -18.31 -5.40 -0.96
N HIS A 210 -17.34 -4.76 -1.61
CA HIS A 210 -16.10 -5.39 -2.02
C HIS A 210 -15.07 -5.51 -0.88
N TRP A 211 -15.26 -4.81 0.24
CA TRP A 211 -14.50 -5.01 1.47
C TRP A 211 -15.31 -5.86 2.44
N ARG A 212 -14.89 -7.09 2.67
CA ARG A 212 -15.62 -8.03 3.48
C ARG A 212 -14.68 -9.04 4.15
N ASP A 213 -14.90 -9.29 5.43
CA ASP A 213 -14.10 -10.23 6.21
C ASP A 213 -12.58 -9.91 6.15
N SER A 214 -12.25 -8.62 6.22
CA SER A 214 -10.88 -8.08 6.07
C SER A 214 -10.21 -8.47 4.74
N LYS A 215 -10.98 -8.67 3.68
CA LYS A 215 -10.53 -9.02 2.34
C LYS A 215 -11.10 -8.08 1.29
N LEU A 216 -10.29 -7.78 0.30
CA LEU A 216 -10.72 -7.08 -0.91
C LEU A 216 -11.21 -8.10 -1.95
N MET A 217 -12.53 -8.13 -2.18
CA MET A 217 -13.21 -9.06 -3.09
C MET A 217 -13.24 -8.50 -4.52
N LEU A 218 -12.08 -8.19 -5.06
CA LEU A 218 -11.89 -7.63 -6.41
C LEU A 218 -10.70 -8.28 -7.11
N PRO A 219 -10.70 -8.35 -8.45
CA PRO A 219 -9.53 -8.76 -9.20
C PRO A 219 -8.43 -7.69 -9.13
N LEU A 220 -7.19 -8.13 -9.01
CA LEU A 220 -5.99 -7.30 -9.08
C LEU A 220 -5.49 -7.27 -10.53
N HIS A 221 -5.99 -6.31 -11.29
CA HIS A 221 -5.68 -6.18 -12.71
C HIS A 221 -4.30 -5.54 -12.94
N SER A 222 -3.43 -6.25 -13.65
CA SER A 222 -2.09 -5.78 -13.97
C SER A 222 -1.87 -5.65 -15.47
N THR A 223 -1.21 -4.58 -15.88
CA THR A 223 -0.75 -4.38 -17.26
C THR A 223 0.75 -4.11 -17.27
N LEU A 224 1.43 -4.59 -18.31
CA LEU A 224 2.85 -4.32 -18.55
C LEU A 224 2.98 -3.69 -19.93
N ASN A 225 3.56 -2.48 -19.99
CA ASN A 225 3.72 -1.72 -21.25
C ASN A 225 2.40 -1.57 -22.04
N GLY A 226 1.28 -1.38 -21.33
CA GLY A 226 -0.04 -1.24 -21.92
C GLY A 226 -0.73 -2.54 -22.36
N ALA A 227 -0.05 -3.71 -22.22
CA ALA A 227 -0.65 -5.01 -22.49
C ALA A 227 -1.13 -5.68 -21.19
N PHE A 228 -2.24 -6.40 -21.27
CA PHE A 228 -2.75 -7.21 -20.17
C PHE A 228 -1.68 -8.21 -19.71
N PHE A 229 -1.42 -8.28 -18.41
CA PHE A 229 -0.44 -9.17 -17.81
C PHE A 229 -1.07 -10.22 -16.89
N GLY A 230 -2.00 -9.82 -16.03
CA GLY A 230 -2.64 -10.73 -15.08
C GLY A 230 -3.81 -10.10 -14.34
N GLU A 231 -4.66 -10.96 -13.76
CA GLU A 231 -5.88 -10.54 -13.06
C GLU A 231 -6.25 -11.57 -11.96
N PRO A 232 -5.35 -11.81 -10.98
CA PRO A 232 -5.70 -12.68 -9.86
C PRO A 232 -6.81 -12.06 -9.01
N ASP A 233 -7.67 -12.92 -8.43
CA ASP A 233 -8.67 -12.48 -7.46
C ASP A 233 -8.00 -12.21 -6.11
N ALA A 234 -8.17 -11.00 -5.56
CA ALA A 234 -7.62 -10.62 -4.26
C ALA A 234 -8.48 -11.10 -3.07
N GLY A 235 -9.65 -11.69 -3.33
CA GLY A 235 -10.56 -12.21 -2.31
C GLY A 235 -10.35 -13.68 -1.92
N VAL A 236 -9.38 -14.38 -2.52
CA VAL A 236 -9.11 -15.82 -2.30
C VAL A 236 -8.20 -16.07 -1.12
#